data_b012e47fe3261ebee1433222375b29dd
#
_entry.id   b012e47fe3261ebee1433222375b29dd
#
_cell.length_a   1.000
_cell.length_b   1.000
_cell.length_c   1.000
_cell.angle_alpha   90.00
_cell.angle_beta   90.00
_cell.angle_gamma   90.00
#
_symmetry.space_group_name_H-M   'P 1'
#
loop_
_entity.id
_entity.type
_entity.pdbx_description
1 polymer ?
#
loop_
_entity_poly.entity_id
_entity_poly.type
_entity_poly.pdbx_seq_one_letter_code
_entity_poly.pdbx_strand_id
1 'polypeptide(L)'
;LKARQLGINGWFSTNILGNRDGEVLDDPDAFKTKEESKLGVLDTILEPEKNPDLYSDLYHKVRINYYPPRGDDKEGWDNIDIFGWLGYPMQIKVDFLCRDSILAAPIVLDLVLFLDLAKKSNMFGVQEWLSFYFKSPMTRPNVGPEHDIFVQLAKLKNTLRHIMGEELITHLDQD
;
A
#
# COMPACT_ATOMS: atom_id res chain seq x y z
N LEU A 1 6.37 8.18 -7.91
CA LEU A 1 7.09 7.94 -9.17
C LEU A 1 6.19 8.25 -10.37
N LYS A 2 5.01 7.63 -10.48
CA LYS A 2 4.08 7.75 -11.62
C LYS A 2 3.74 9.21 -11.96
N ALA A 3 3.36 10.03 -10.97
CA ALA A 3 3.03 11.45 -11.17
C ALA A 3 4.22 12.30 -11.68
N ARG A 4 5.44 11.80 -11.57
CA ARG A 4 6.66 12.45 -12.08
C ARG A 4 7.19 11.78 -13.34
N GLN A 5 6.48 10.79 -13.87
CA GLN A 5 6.87 10.01 -15.05
C GLN A 5 8.27 9.41 -14.94
N LEU A 6 8.59 8.87 -13.75
CA LEU A 6 9.82 8.13 -13.52
C LEU A 6 9.56 6.65 -13.81
N GLY A 7 10.40 6.07 -14.64
CA GLY A 7 10.36 4.65 -14.94
C GLY A 7 10.99 3.80 -13.83
N ILE A 8 10.69 2.50 -13.82
CA ILE A 8 11.21 1.55 -12.87
C ILE A 8 11.76 0.35 -13.64
N ASN A 9 13.05 0.08 -13.48
CA ASN A 9 13.71 -1.09 -14.06
C ASN A 9 13.65 -2.30 -13.14
N GLY A 10 13.74 -2.07 -11.85
CA GLY A 10 13.79 -3.15 -10.89
C GLY A 10 13.24 -2.76 -9.52
N TRP A 11 12.58 -3.71 -8.87
CA TRP A 11 12.17 -3.59 -7.47
C TRP A 11 12.43 -4.91 -6.77
N PHE A 12 13.38 -4.90 -5.87
CA PHE A 12 13.68 -6.04 -5.01
C PHE A 12 13.25 -5.74 -3.59
N SER A 13 12.27 -6.51 -3.11
CA SER A 13 11.79 -6.46 -1.72
C SER A 13 12.23 -7.69 -0.96
N THR A 14 12.78 -7.51 0.23
CA THR A 14 13.00 -8.61 1.16
C THR A 14 12.46 -8.28 2.54
N ASN A 15 11.89 -9.27 3.19
CA ASN A 15 11.43 -9.17 4.57
C ASN A 15 12.12 -10.24 5.41
N ILE A 16 12.50 -9.89 6.62
CA ILE A 16 13.07 -10.79 7.61
C ILE A 16 12.14 -10.80 8.82
N LEU A 17 11.67 -11.98 9.19
CA LEU A 17 10.69 -12.22 10.25
C LEU A 17 11.19 -13.34 11.15
N GLY A 18 11.02 -13.20 12.45
CA GLY A 18 11.42 -14.22 13.42
C GLY A 18 10.25 -14.91 14.13
N ASN A 19 9.01 -14.51 13.82
CA ASN A 19 7.80 -15.05 14.43
C ASN A 19 7.19 -16.22 13.63
N ARG A 20 6.04 -16.72 14.08
CA ARG A 20 5.32 -17.83 13.45
C ARG A 20 4.95 -17.56 11.99
N ASP A 21 4.63 -16.32 11.64
CA ASP A 21 4.32 -15.97 10.24
C ASP A 21 5.55 -16.14 9.35
N GLY A 22 6.74 -15.75 9.84
CA GLY A 22 8.00 -15.98 9.16
C GLY A 22 8.28 -17.45 8.95
N GLU A 23 8.09 -18.27 9.97
CA GLU A 23 8.27 -19.72 9.91
C GLU A 23 7.37 -20.38 8.86
N VAL A 24 6.09 -20.00 8.82
CA VAL A 24 5.14 -20.52 7.82
C VAL A 24 5.47 -20.06 6.41
N LEU A 25 5.91 -18.82 6.26
CA LEU A 25 6.22 -18.23 4.95
C LEU A 25 7.62 -18.62 4.40
N ASP A 26 8.43 -19.30 5.19
CA ASP A 26 9.69 -19.90 4.74
C ASP A 26 9.43 -21.17 3.90
N ASP A 27 8.25 -21.76 4.03
CA ASP A 27 7.79 -22.83 3.16
C ASP A 27 7.43 -22.31 1.77
N PRO A 28 8.02 -22.85 0.68
CA PRO A 28 7.79 -22.38 -0.68
C PRO A 28 6.33 -22.40 -1.14
N ASP A 29 5.55 -23.40 -0.70
CA ASP A 29 4.14 -23.53 -1.11
C ASP A 29 3.27 -22.49 -0.39
N ALA A 30 3.52 -22.24 0.88
CA ALA A 30 2.85 -21.20 1.65
C ALA A 30 3.22 -19.78 1.16
N PHE A 31 4.46 -19.60 0.71
CA PHE A 31 4.96 -18.32 0.20
C PHE A 31 4.32 -17.90 -1.12
N LYS A 32 4.02 -18.84 -2.02
CA LYS A 32 3.57 -18.58 -3.39
C LYS A 32 2.36 -17.63 -3.45
N THR A 33 1.32 -17.88 -2.69
CA THR A 33 0.12 -17.02 -2.66
C THR A 33 0.44 -15.61 -2.15
N LYS A 34 1.36 -15.50 -1.20
CA LYS A 34 1.81 -14.22 -0.66
C LYS A 34 2.65 -13.44 -1.67
N GLU A 35 3.50 -14.13 -2.41
CA GLU A 35 4.32 -13.57 -3.49
C GLU A 35 3.42 -13.02 -4.59
N GLU A 36 2.49 -13.80 -5.11
CA GLU A 36 1.52 -13.36 -6.14
C GLU A 36 0.76 -12.11 -5.71
N SER A 37 0.27 -12.08 -4.46
CA SER A 37 -0.44 -10.93 -3.92
C SER A 37 0.43 -9.67 -3.84
N LYS A 38 1.72 -9.80 -3.54
CA LYS A 38 2.66 -8.67 -3.48
C LYS A 38 3.06 -8.17 -4.87
N LEU A 39 3.28 -9.08 -5.81
CA LEU A 39 3.64 -8.75 -7.19
C LEU A 39 2.49 -8.00 -7.90
N GLY A 40 1.28 -8.49 -7.81
CA GLY A 40 0.11 -7.93 -8.49
C GLY A 40 -0.27 -6.51 -8.05
N VAL A 41 0.16 -6.05 -6.88
CA VAL A 41 -0.11 -4.67 -6.43
C VAL A 41 0.59 -3.64 -7.32
N LEU A 42 1.84 -3.88 -7.70
CA LEU A 42 2.58 -2.94 -8.56
C LEU A 42 1.95 -2.82 -9.94
N ASP A 43 1.51 -3.90 -10.53
CA ASP A 43 0.87 -3.89 -11.84
C ASP A 43 -0.40 -3.04 -11.83
N THR A 44 -1.19 -3.16 -10.76
CA THR A 44 -2.41 -2.36 -10.59
C THR A 44 -2.11 -0.86 -10.45
N ILE A 45 -1.04 -0.49 -9.74
CA ILE A 45 -0.68 0.91 -9.48
C ILE A 45 -0.01 1.54 -10.70
N LEU A 46 0.94 0.84 -11.31
CA LEU A 46 1.79 1.37 -12.38
C LEU A 46 1.09 1.35 -13.74
N GLU A 47 0.17 0.40 -13.93
CA GLU A 47 -0.57 0.22 -15.19
C GLU A 47 0.38 0.13 -16.40
N PRO A 48 1.23 -0.92 -16.47
CA PRO A 48 2.26 -1.04 -17.51
C PRO A 48 1.69 -1.03 -18.92
N GLU A 49 0.47 -1.52 -19.12
CA GLU A 49 -0.22 -1.46 -20.40
C GLU A 49 -0.50 -0.03 -20.87
N LYS A 50 -0.72 0.90 -19.94
CA LYS A 50 -0.93 2.33 -20.24
C LYS A 50 0.37 3.12 -20.31
N ASN A 51 1.43 2.63 -19.70
CA ASN A 51 2.73 3.30 -19.61
C ASN A 51 3.87 2.32 -19.95
N PRO A 52 3.88 1.73 -21.15
CA PRO A 52 4.82 0.67 -21.49
C PRO A 52 6.28 1.13 -21.45
N ASP A 53 6.57 2.35 -21.89
CA ASP A 53 7.93 2.90 -21.90
C ASP A 53 8.57 3.05 -20.52
N LEU A 54 7.74 3.04 -19.47
CA LEU A 54 8.18 3.27 -18.09
C LEU A 54 8.18 2.00 -17.24
N TYR A 55 7.31 1.02 -17.56
CA TYR A 55 7.02 -0.08 -16.64
C TYR A 55 6.91 -1.46 -17.28
N SER A 56 7.03 -1.60 -18.62
CA SER A 56 6.89 -2.91 -19.29
C SER A 56 7.99 -3.92 -18.91
N ASP A 57 9.19 -3.43 -18.64
CA ASP A 57 10.38 -4.26 -18.37
C ASP A 57 10.73 -4.31 -16.88
N LEU A 58 9.78 -4.03 -16.00
CA LEU A 58 9.98 -4.06 -14.55
C LEU A 58 10.35 -5.46 -14.06
N TYR A 59 11.59 -5.62 -13.57
CA TYR A 59 11.97 -6.81 -12.82
C TYR A 59 11.56 -6.66 -11.35
N HIS A 60 10.49 -7.34 -10.95
CA HIS A 60 10.02 -7.32 -9.57
C HIS A 60 10.25 -8.66 -8.89
N LYS A 61 10.88 -8.64 -7.72
CA LYS A 61 11.13 -9.83 -6.91
C LYS A 61 10.89 -9.56 -5.44
N VAL A 62 10.22 -10.51 -4.81
CA VAL A 62 9.95 -10.51 -3.37
C VAL A 62 10.63 -11.70 -2.71
N ARG A 63 11.18 -11.49 -1.50
CA ARG A 63 11.72 -12.53 -0.64
C ARG A 63 11.18 -12.37 0.78
N ILE A 64 10.94 -13.48 1.43
CA ILE A 64 10.68 -13.54 2.86
C ILE A 64 11.67 -14.55 3.45
N ASN A 65 12.33 -14.16 4.52
CA ASN A 65 13.35 -14.97 5.18
C ASN A 65 12.93 -15.14 6.64
N TYR A 66 12.89 -16.38 7.08
CA TYR A 66 12.70 -16.69 8.48
C TYR A 66 14.02 -16.56 9.24
N TYR A 67 14.02 -15.74 10.28
CA TYR A 67 15.18 -15.52 11.14
C TYR A 67 14.75 -15.44 12.61
N PRO A 68 14.75 -16.56 13.35
CA PRO A 68 14.24 -16.64 14.72
C PRO A 68 14.74 -15.55 15.68
N PRO A 69 16.02 -15.12 15.62
CA PRO A 69 16.48 -14.06 16.52
C PRO A 69 15.81 -12.71 16.36
N ARG A 70 15.08 -12.49 15.26
CA ARG A 70 14.30 -11.26 15.04
C ARG A 70 13.03 -11.22 15.90
N GLY A 71 12.50 -12.37 16.35
CA GLY A 71 11.27 -12.44 17.12
C GLY A 71 10.09 -11.83 16.38
N ASP A 72 9.32 -10.98 17.06
CA ASP A 72 8.16 -10.28 16.47
C ASP A 72 8.54 -9.04 15.66
N ASP A 73 9.80 -8.65 15.65
CA ASP A 73 10.25 -7.52 14.83
C ASP A 73 10.36 -7.96 13.37
N LYS A 74 9.89 -7.09 12.49
CA LYS A 74 9.95 -7.28 11.05
C LYS A 74 10.89 -6.25 10.45
N GLU A 75 11.86 -6.73 9.72
CA GLU A 75 12.74 -5.91 8.92
C GLU A 75 12.35 -6.03 7.45
N GLY A 76 12.19 -4.90 6.79
CA GLY A 76 11.88 -4.82 5.36
C GLY A 76 12.92 -3.99 4.62
N TRP A 77 13.48 -4.55 3.56
CA TRP A 77 14.33 -3.80 2.64
C TRP A 77 13.65 -3.70 1.30
N ASP A 78 13.67 -2.52 0.73
CA ASP A 78 13.31 -2.32 -0.66
C ASP A 78 14.46 -1.63 -1.39
N ASN A 79 14.86 -2.22 -2.51
CA ASN A 79 15.78 -1.62 -3.46
C ASN A 79 15.01 -1.38 -4.76
N ILE A 80 14.86 -0.11 -5.14
CA ILE A 80 14.07 0.30 -6.29
C ILE A 80 14.99 1.03 -7.25
N ASP A 81 15.24 0.41 -8.40
CA ASP A 81 16.04 0.98 -9.47
C ASP A 81 15.10 1.73 -10.43
N ILE A 82 15.25 3.02 -10.48
CA ILE A 82 14.41 3.92 -11.27
C ILE A 82 15.25 4.68 -12.30
N PHE A 83 14.60 5.18 -13.33
CA PHE A 83 15.21 6.07 -14.29
C PHE A 83 14.35 7.28 -14.56
N GLY A 84 14.98 8.38 -14.89
CA GLY A 84 14.33 9.63 -15.22
C GLY A 84 14.63 10.10 -16.62
N TRP A 85 14.71 11.41 -16.78
CA TRP A 85 14.97 12.07 -18.05
C TRP A 85 16.25 11.54 -18.73
N LEU A 86 16.17 11.27 -20.02
CA LEU A 86 17.24 10.66 -20.82
C LEU A 86 17.72 9.26 -20.32
N GLY A 87 16.88 8.57 -19.56
CA GLY A 87 17.24 7.24 -19.04
C GLY A 87 18.25 7.27 -17.89
N TYR A 88 18.54 8.42 -17.30
CA TYR A 88 19.51 8.50 -16.20
C TYR A 88 19.03 7.68 -15.00
N PRO A 89 19.87 6.76 -14.50
CA PRO A 89 19.52 5.87 -13.41
C PRO A 89 19.54 6.58 -12.06
N MET A 90 18.63 6.18 -11.21
CA MET A 90 18.55 6.57 -9.80
C MET A 90 18.16 5.35 -8.98
N GLN A 91 18.39 5.39 -7.68
CA GLN A 91 18.04 4.30 -6.80
C GLN A 91 17.37 4.85 -5.53
N ILE A 92 16.30 4.19 -5.11
CA ILE A 92 15.69 4.39 -3.80
C ILE A 92 15.95 3.14 -2.98
N LYS A 93 16.48 3.33 -1.78
CA LYS A 93 16.62 2.25 -0.78
C LYS A 93 15.78 2.60 0.42
N VAL A 94 15.00 1.63 0.88
CA VAL A 94 14.24 1.72 2.12
C VAL A 94 14.71 0.59 3.01
N ASP A 95 15.05 0.93 4.25
CA ASP A 95 15.34 -0.03 5.32
C ASP A 95 14.43 0.33 6.48
N PHE A 96 13.55 -0.60 6.83
CA PHE A 96 12.50 -0.37 7.79
C PHE A 96 12.38 -1.52 8.79
N LEU A 97 12.65 -1.24 10.05
CA LEU A 97 12.47 -2.17 11.16
C LEU A 97 11.28 -1.75 12.01
N CYS A 98 10.32 -2.62 12.20
CA CYS A 98 9.16 -2.35 13.03
C CYS A 98 8.59 -3.65 13.65
N ARG A 99 7.77 -3.47 14.67
CA ARG A 99 6.89 -4.53 15.18
C ARG A 99 5.49 -4.31 14.62
N ASP A 100 5.23 -4.88 13.44
CA ASP A 100 4.03 -4.59 12.65
C ASP A 100 2.72 -4.97 13.38
N SER A 101 2.72 -6.03 14.16
CA SER A 101 1.55 -6.47 14.92
C SER A 101 1.04 -5.41 15.89
N ILE A 102 1.93 -4.73 16.62
CA ILE A 102 1.53 -3.68 17.56
C ILE A 102 1.13 -2.39 16.83
N LEU A 103 1.75 -2.11 15.67
CA LEU A 103 1.41 -0.95 14.85
C LEU A 103 0.04 -1.08 14.18
N ALA A 104 -0.47 -2.29 14.00
CA ALA A 104 -1.81 -2.53 13.48
C ALA A 104 -2.92 -2.17 14.49
N ALA A 105 -2.63 -2.21 15.79
CA ALA A 105 -3.64 -1.99 16.84
C ALA A 105 -4.35 -0.63 16.73
N PRO A 106 -3.68 0.54 16.61
CA PRO A 106 -4.35 1.82 16.45
C PRO A 106 -5.16 1.89 15.16
N ILE A 107 -4.67 1.29 14.07
CA ILE A 107 -5.39 1.24 12.79
C ILE A 107 -6.71 0.48 12.94
N VAL A 108 -6.70 -0.65 13.64
CA VAL A 108 -7.92 -1.44 13.90
C VAL A 108 -8.90 -0.65 14.78
N LEU A 109 -8.41 0.06 15.78
CA LEU A 109 -9.26 0.92 16.63
C LEU A 109 -9.90 2.05 15.81
N ASP A 110 -9.16 2.73 14.98
CA ASP A 110 -9.69 3.76 14.07
C ASP A 110 -10.80 3.19 13.17
N LEU A 111 -10.55 2.03 12.57
CA LEU A 111 -11.53 1.38 11.69
C LEU A 111 -12.82 1.02 12.43
N VAL A 112 -12.73 0.52 13.67
CA VAL A 112 -13.91 0.24 14.51
C VAL A 112 -14.71 1.51 14.77
N LEU A 113 -14.04 2.61 15.13
CA LEU A 113 -14.68 3.90 15.40
C LEU A 113 -15.35 4.47 14.13
N PHE A 114 -14.67 4.42 13.01
CA PHE A 114 -15.22 4.90 11.74
C PHE A 114 -16.38 4.06 11.22
N LEU A 115 -16.33 2.75 11.40
CA LEU A 115 -17.46 1.87 11.03
C LEU A 115 -18.69 2.09 11.92
N ASP A 116 -18.49 2.36 13.22
CA ASP A 116 -19.58 2.75 14.10
C ASP A 116 -20.17 4.11 13.70
N LEU A 117 -19.31 5.07 13.34
CA LEU A 117 -19.74 6.37 12.81
C LEU A 117 -20.52 6.22 11.50
N ALA A 118 -20.03 5.41 10.56
CA ALA A 118 -20.72 5.12 9.30
C ALA A 118 -22.13 4.56 9.56
N LYS A 119 -22.23 3.58 10.46
CA LYS A 119 -23.52 3.00 10.86
C LYS A 119 -24.47 4.04 11.44
N LYS A 120 -23.99 4.92 12.32
CA LYS A 120 -24.78 6.01 12.92
C LYS A 120 -25.22 7.06 11.90
N SER A 121 -24.42 7.23 10.83
CA SER A 121 -24.71 8.15 9.72
C SER A 121 -25.51 7.49 8.57
N ASN A 122 -26.06 6.28 8.78
CA ASN A 122 -26.80 5.50 7.77
C ASN A 122 -26.01 5.21 6.49
N MET A 123 -24.70 5.10 6.59
CA MET A 123 -23.81 4.73 5.49
C MET A 123 -23.62 3.21 5.50
N PHE A 124 -24.16 2.52 4.51
CA PHE A 124 -24.12 1.05 4.42
C PHE A 124 -23.29 0.57 3.22
N GLY A 125 -22.91 -0.70 3.26
CA GLY A 125 -22.12 -1.35 2.22
C GLY A 125 -20.62 -1.08 2.37
N VAL A 126 -19.88 -1.18 1.26
CA VAL A 126 -18.42 -0.98 1.24
C VAL A 126 -18.10 0.49 1.54
N GLN A 127 -17.33 0.71 2.60
CA GLN A 127 -16.92 2.03 3.05
C GLN A 127 -15.64 2.46 2.33
N GLU A 128 -15.73 2.82 1.04
CA GLU A 128 -14.58 3.15 0.20
C GLU A 128 -13.74 4.34 0.71
N TRP A 129 -14.32 5.20 1.52
CA TRP A 129 -13.63 6.33 2.14
C TRP A 129 -12.60 5.91 3.19
N LEU A 130 -12.61 4.63 3.62
CA LEU A 130 -11.60 4.03 4.49
C LEU A 130 -10.41 3.42 3.72
N SER A 131 -10.36 3.58 2.41
CA SER A 131 -9.28 3.04 1.56
C SER A 131 -7.87 3.45 2.01
N PHE A 132 -7.73 4.60 2.68
CA PHE A 132 -6.47 5.08 3.25
C PHE A 132 -5.78 4.07 4.18
N TYR A 133 -6.54 3.18 4.82
CA TYR A 133 -6.02 2.17 5.73
C TYR A 133 -5.64 0.85 5.07
N PHE A 134 -5.85 0.70 3.75
CA PHE A 134 -5.72 -0.59 3.07
C PHE A 134 -4.81 -0.53 1.84
N LYS A 135 -3.89 -1.48 1.76
CA LYS A 135 -3.04 -1.67 0.58
C LYS A 135 -3.84 -2.07 -0.67
N SER A 136 -4.87 -2.91 -0.48
CA SER A 136 -5.76 -3.36 -1.55
C SER A 136 -7.21 -3.09 -1.13
N PRO A 137 -7.66 -1.83 -1.21
CA PRO A 137 -8.98 -1.47 -0.72
C PRO A 137 -10.08 -2.10 -1.58
N MET A 138 -11.14 -2.56 -0.93
CA MET A 138 -12.34 -3.03 -1.61
C MET A 138 -13.12 -1.85 -2.17
N THR A 139 -13.66 -2.02 -3.38
CA THR A 139 -14.47 -1.02 -4.07
C THR A 139 -15.80 -1.61 -4.51
N ARG A 140 -16.72 -0.74 -4.93
CA ARG A 140 -17.96 -1.16 -5.58
C ARG A 140 -17.66 -1.87 -6.92
N PRO A 141 -18.58 -2.72 -7.40
CA PRO A 141 -18.43 -3.34 -8.71
C PRO A 141 -18.15 -2.30 -9.81
N ASN A 142 -17.25 -2.64 -10.72
CA ASN A 142 -16.86 -1.82 -11.88
C ASN A 142 -16.14 -0.49 -11.52
N VAL A 143 -15.67 -0.32 -10.31
CA VAL A 143 -14.83 0.81 -9.89
C VAL A 143 -13.46 0.28 -9.51
N GLY A 144 -12.41 0.76 -10.15
CA GLY A 144 -11.04 0.44 -9.77
C GLY A 144 -10.66 1.05 -8.40
N PRO A 145 -9.79 0.38 -7.63
CA PRO A 145 -9.32 0.92 -6.37
C PRO A 145 -8.45 2.18 -6.58
N GLU A 146 -8.64 3.17 -5.71
CA GLU A 146 -7.75 4.32 -5.65
C GLU A 146 -6.48 3.94 -4.89
N HIS A 147 -5.31 4.20 -5.47
CA HIS A 147 -4.01 3.88 -4.88
C HIS A 147 -3.16 5.12 -4.53
N ASP A 148 -3.61 6.31 -4.93
CA ASP A 148 -2.95 7.55 -4.49
C ASP A 148 -3.30 7.84 -3.03
N ILE A 149 -2.30 7.80 -2.16
CA ILE A 149 -2.47 7.97 -0.71
C ILE A 149 -3.02 9.36 -0.35
N PHE A 150 -2.70 10.39 -1.14
CA PHE A 150 -3.19 11.74 -0.88
C PHE A 150 -4.67 11.87 -1.26
N VAL A 151 -5.09 11.23 -2.36
CA VAL A 151 -6.49 11.14 -2.76
C VAL A 151 -7.28 10.33 -1.72
N GLN A 152 -6.75 9.22 -1.24
CA GLN A 152 -7.37 8.41 -0.18
C GLN A 152 -7.53 9.22 1.11
N LEU A 153 -6.51 9.97 1.52
CA LEU A 153 -6.55 10.82 2.71
C LEU A 153 -7.58 11.96 2.56
N ALA A 154 -7.60 12.61 1.39
CA ALA A 154 -8.58 13.65 1.10
C ALA A 154 -10.02 13.09 1.15
N LYS A 155 -10.24 11.90 0.60
CA LYS A 155 -11.52 11.20 0.65
C LYS A 155 -11.95 10.89 2.08
N LEU A 156 -11.03 10.42 2.92
CA LEU A 156 -11.28 10.18 4.35
C LEU A 156 -11.70 11.48 5.06
N LYS A 157 -10.87 12.52 4.96
CA LYS A 157 -11.13 13.82 5.60
C LYS A 157 -12.46 14.44 5.13
N ASN A 158 -12.71 14.43 3.83
CA ASN A 158 -13.92 15.02 3.27
C ASN A 158 -15.18 14.25 3.65
N THR A 159 -15.11 12.93 3.79
CA THR A 159 -16.25 12.16 4.30
C THR A 159 -16.56 12.52 5.75
N LEU A 160 -15.56 12.68 6.60
CA LEU A 160 -15.75 13.12 7.99
C LEU A 160 -16.34 14.54 8.05
N ARG A 161 -15.82 15.48 7.28
CA ARG A 161 -16.33 16.85 7.19
C ARG A 161 -17.78 16.88 6.70
N HIS A 162 -18.11 16.07 5.71
CA HIS A 162 -19.48 15.94 5.21
C HIS A 162 -20.44 15.46 6.31
N ILE A 163 -20.05 14.46 7.10
CA ILE A 163 -20.85 13.96 8.23
C ILE A 163 -21.04 15.03 9.30
N MET A 164 -20.03 15.87 9.53
CA MET A 164 -20.09 16.99 10.47
C MET A 164 -20.84 18.22 9.93
N GLY A 165 -21.21 18.25 8.65
CA GLY A 165 -21.81 19.41 8.00
C GLY A 165 -20.84 20.57 7.74
N GLU A 166 -19.55 20.27 7.66
CA GLU A 166 -18.49 21.24 7.36
C GLU A 166 -18.21 21.33 5.86
N GLU A 167 -17.58 22.43 5.43
CA GLU A 167 -17.11 22.59 4.06
C GLU A 167 -16.07 21.53 3.72
N LEU A 168 -16.12 21.02 2.48
CA LEU A 168 -15.16 20.04 2.01
C LEU A 168 -13.81 20.70 1.69
N ILE A 169 -12.73 20.01 1.98
CA ILE A 169 -11.39 20.44 1.59
C ILE A 169 -11.26 20.27 0.06
N THR A 170 -10.91 21.32 -0.64
CA THR A 170 -10.58 21.30 -2.08
C THR A 170 -9.09 21.58 -2.25
N HIS A 171 -8.56 21.24 -3.42
CA HIS A 171 -7.16 21.55 -3.76
C HIS A 171 -6.88 23.05 -3.93
N LEU A 172 -7.90 23.89 -3.87
CA LEU A 172 -7.82 25.34 -3.93
C LEU A 172 -7.80 25.99 -2.54
N ASP A 173 -8.14 25.22 -1.50
CA ASP A 173 -8.14 25.72 -0.14
C ASP A 173 -6.69 25.89 0.32
N GLN A 174 -6.35 27.10 0.73
CA GLN A 174 -5.09 27.39 1.42
C GLN A 174 -5.38 27.32 2.91
N ASP A 175 -4.85 26.31 3.58
CA ASP A 175 -4.80 26.24 5.03
C ASP A 175 -3.70 27.18 5.57
#